data_0746977a5909eadbfe62161594cb1738
#
_entry.id   0746977a5909eadbfe62161594cb1738
#
_cell.length_a   1.000
_cell.length_b   1.000
_cell.length_c   1.000
_cell.angle_alpha   90.00
_cell.angle_beta   90.00
_cell.angle_gamma   90.00
#
_symmetry.space_group_name_H-M   'P 1'
#
loop_
_entity.id
_entity.type
_entity.pdbx_description
1 polymer ?
#
loop_
_entity_poly.entity_id
_entity_poly.type
_entity_poly.pdbx_seq_one_letter_code
_entity_poly.pdbx_strand_id
1 'polypeptide(L)'
;MDTIISHSPEDTRAAGNRFARDLRSGDVVALSGDLGAGKTEFCKGVLEGLGGSAAEVNSPTFTLVHEYASGRVPVFHFDFYRLESEGQLPGIGWEDFLQADGVLLVEWADKFPSCFPSPTRWVRFRCGEGSVRWMEGDL
;
A
#
# COMPACT_ATOMS: atom_id res chain seq x y z
N MET A 1 -10.97 -8.88 -11.56
CA MET A 1 -11.10 -7.86 -10.49
C MET A 1 -11.94 -8.44 -9.36
N ASP A 2 -11.43 -8.37 -8.16
CA ASP A 2 -12.08 -8.94 -6.97
C ASP A 2 -12.60 -7.84 -6.06
N THR A 3 -13.57 -8.20 -5.22
CA THR A 3 -14.09 -7.32 -4.20
C THR A 3 -14.10 -8.05 -2.87
N ILE A 4 -13.57 -7.41 -1.82
CA ILE A 4 -13.58 -7.92 -0.46
C ILE A 4 -14.33 -6.92 0.41
N ILE A 5 -15.21 -7.45 1.27
CA ILE A 5 -15.93 -6.63 2.25
C ILE A 5 -15.31 -6.93 3.62
N SER A 6 -14.84 -5.88 4.29
CA SER A 6 -14.27 -5.96 5.63
C SER A 6 -15.23 -5.37 6.64
N HIS A 7 -15.42 -6.03 7.78
CA HIS A 7 -16.28 -5.57 8.85
C HIS A 7 -15.51 -5.04 10.06
N SER A 8 -14.19 -5.09 10.02
CA SER A 8 -13.34 -4.67 11.13
C SER A 8 -11.92 -4.37 10.63
N PRO A 9 -11.12 -3.62 11.42
CA PRO A 9 -9.69 -3.47 11.09
C PRO A 9 -8.98 -4.82 10.98
N GLU A 10 -9.35 -5.80 11.79
CA GLU A 10 -8.77 -7.15 11.76
C GLU A 10 -9.05 -7.85 10.43
N ASP A 11 -10.27 -7.69 9.89
CA ASP A 11 -10.63 -8.24 8.57
C ASP A 11 -9.80 -7.60 7.47
N THR A 12 -9.59 -6.29 7.53
CA THR A 12 -8.78 -5.56 6.55
C THR A 12 -7.33 -6.03 6.61
N ARG A 13 -6.79 -6.22 7.82
CA ARG A 13 -5.44 -6.73 8.00
C ARG A 13 -5.31 -8.16 7.45
N ALA A 14 -6.30 -9.01 7.73
CA ALA A 14 -6.32 -10.38 7.21
C ALA A 14 -6.34 -10.39 5.67
N ALA A 15 -7.07 -9.48 5.05
CA ALA A 15 -7.09 -9.35 3.59
C ALA A 15 -5.70 -8.98 3.05
N GLY A 16 -5.00 -8.06 3.71
CA GLY A 16 -3.63 -7.70 3.35
C GLY A 16 -2.67 -8.86 3.48
N ASN A 17 -2.82 -9.66 4.53
CA ASN A 17 -2.01 -10.85 4.77
C ASN A 17 -2.16 -11.86 3.62
N ARG A 18 -3.39 -12.13 3.21
CA ARG A 18 -3.66 -13.05 2.08
C ARG A 18 -3.12 -12.48 0.78
N PHE A 19 -3.31 -11.19 0.55
CA PHE A 19 -2.83 -10.51 -0.65
C PHE A 19 -1.31 -10.65 -0.81
N ALA A 20 -0.58 -10.63 0.30
CA ALA A 20 0.89 -10.66 0.28
C ALA A 20 1.49 -12.01 -0.12
N ARG A 21 0.68 -13.09 -0.14
CA ARG A 21 1.21 -14.43 -0.34
C ARG A 21 1.94 -14.62 -1.67
N ASP A 22 1.51 -13.92 -2.71
CA ASP A 22 2.12 -14.02 -4.03
C ASP A 22 2.93 -12.80 -4.41
N LEU A 23 3.17 -11.88 -3.47
CA LEU A 23 4.02 -10.72 -3.73
C LEU A 23 5.48 -11.12 -3.79
N ARG A 24 6.19 -10.48 -4.72
CA ARG A 24 7.61 -10.71 -4.96
C ARG A 24 8.35 -9.37 -4.96
N SER A 25 9.66 -9.45 -4.72
CA SER A 25 10.53 -8.27 -4.87
C SER A 25 10.35 -7.68 -6.28
N GLY A 26 10.17 -6.37 -6.34
CA GLY A 26 9.90 -5.64 -7.57
C GLY A 26 8.41 -5.34 -7.79
N ASP A 27 7.51 -5.96 -7.04
CA ASP A 27 6.08 -5.67 -7.18
C ASP A 27 5.73 -4.29 -6.64
N VAL A 28 4.81 -3.63 -7.34
CA VAL A 28 4.29 -2.31 -6.95
C VAL A 28 2.80 -2.44 -6.67
N VAL A 29 2.39 -1.98 -5.49
CA VAL A 29 1.00 -2.02 -5.05
C VAL A 29 0.54 -0.57 -4.84
N ALA A 30 -0.45 -0.16 -5.63
CA ALA A 30 -1.00 1.18 -5.59
C ALA A 30 -2.35 1.16 -4.86
N LEU A 31 -2.44 1.90 -3.77
CA LEU A 31 -3.62 1.95 -2.93
C LEU A 31 -4.30 3.31 -3.09
N SER A 32 -5.59 3.29 -3.38
CA SER A 32 -6.39 4.50 -3.53
C SER A 32 -7.63 4.43 -2.65
N GLY A 33 -8.27 5.56 -2.43
CA GLY A 33 -9.54 5.59 -1.73
C GLY A 33 -9.55 6.56 -0.57
N ASP A 34 -10.69 6.59 0.13
CA ASP A 34 -11.01 7.58 1.13
C ASP A 34 -10.11 7.53 2.36
N LEU A 35 -9.95 8.67 3.01
CA LEU A 35 -9.27 8.73 4.31
C LEU A 35 -10.01 7.84 5.31
N GLY A 36 -9.26 7.06 6.08
CA GLY A 36 -9.83 6.15 7.05
C GLY A 36 -10.45 4.88 6.48
N ALA A 37 -10.26 4.62 5.18
CA ALA A 37 -10.85 3.45 4.53
C ALA A 37 -10.05 2.15 4.74
N GLY A 38 -8.97 2.19 5.54
CA GLY A 38 -8.25 0.98 5.92
C GLY A 38 -6.94 0.73 5.17
N LYS A 39 -6.42 1.70 4.42
CA LYS A 39 -5.18 1.51 3.66
C LYS A 39 -4.00 1.14 4.55
N THR A 40 -3.84 1.80 5.69
CA THR A 40 -2.73 1.52 6.61
C THR A 40 -2.90 0.15 7.27
N GLU A 41 -4.11 -0.23 7.67
CA GLU A 41 -4.36 -1.58 8.22
C GLU A 41 -4.07 -2.67 7.20
N PHE A 42 -4.43 -2.43 5.94
CA PHE A 42 -4.10 -3.35 4.86
C PHE A 42 -2.58 -3.51 4.72
N CYS A 43 -1.84 -2.41 4.79
CA CYS A 43 -0.37 -2.44 4.75
C CYS A 43 0.23 -3.23 5.91
N LYS A 44 -0.34 -3.13 7.10
CA LYS A 44 0.07 -3.96 8.25
C LYS A 44 -0.09 -5.44 7.92
N GLY A 45 -1.22 -5.80 7.33
CA GLY A 45 -1.48 -7.17 6.92
C GLY A 45 -0.51 -7.65 5.85
N VAL A 46 -0.20 -6.79 4.87
CA VAL A 46 0.77 -7.11 3.83
C VAL A 46 2.14 -7.42 4.44
N LEU A 47 2.59 -6.58 5.36
CA LEU A 47 3.89 -6.80 6.00
C LEU A 47 3.89 -8.11 6.80
N GLU A 48 2.82 -8.40 7.55
CA GLU A 48 2.69 -9.68 8.25
C GLU A 48 2.72 -10.86 7.29
N GLY A 49 2.03 -10.75 6.16
CA GLY A 49 2.01 -11.81 5.13
C GLY A 49 3.36 -12.04 4.49
N LEU A 50 4.24 -11.04 4.53
CA LEU A 50 5.62 -11.16 4.08
C LEU A 50 6.57 -11.64 5.20
N GLY A 51 6.02 -12.00 6.35
CA GLY A 51 6.81 -12.49 7.48
C GLY A 51 7.37 -11.41 8.40
N GLY A 52 6.95 -10.17 8.21
CA GLY A 52 7.40 -9.04 9.01
C GLY A 52 6.50 -8.75 10.20
N SER A 53 6.77 -7.65 10.90
CA SER A 53 6.04 -7.22 12.07
C SER A 53 5.13 -6.04 11.76
N ALA A 54 3.83 -6.21 11.95
CA ALA A 54 2.84 -5.14 11.77
C ALA A 54 3.14 -3.94 12.68
N ALA A 55 3.83 -4.15 13.79
CA ALA A 55 4.18 -3.08 14.71
C ALA A 55 5.12 -2.03 14.09
N GLU A 56 5.86 -2.39 13.02
CA GLU A 56 6.69 -1.44 12.30
C GLU A 56 5.87 -0.43 11.49
N VAL A 57 4.64 -0.78 11.11
CA VAL A 57 3.89 0.00 10.14
C VAL A 57 3.28 1.24 10.79
N ASN A 58 3.65 2.40 10.27
CA ASN A 58 3.03 3.68 10.58
C ASN A 58 2.69 4.36 9.26
N SER A 59 1.66 5.21 9.27
CA SER A 59 1.35 5.99 8.08
C SER A 59 2.51 6.96 7.80
N PRO A 60 3.10 6.95 6.59
CA PRO A 60 4.23 7.82 6.26
C PRO A 60 3.81 9.21 5.79
N THR A 61 2.66 9.73 6.24
CA THR A 61 2.09 10.99 5.77
C THR A 61 3.07 12.17 5.92
N PHE A 62 3.86 12.19 7.00
CA PHE A 62 4.79 13.28 7.25
C PHE A 62 6.19 13.03 6.71
N THR A 63 6.59 11.76 6.57
CA THR A 63 7.94 11.38 6.15
C THR A 63 8.00 10.96 4.69
N LEU A 64 6.85 10.79 4.04
CA LEU A 64 6.64 10.37 2.64
C LEU A 64 7.00 8.91 2.37
N VAL A 65 8.04 8.37 2.98
CA VAL A 65 8.43 6.97 2.78
C VAL A 65 8.99 6.36 4.05
N HIS A 66 8.58 5.12 4.35
CA HIS A 66 9.18 4.29 5.40
C HIS A 66 9.67 2.98 4.79
N GLU A 67 10.81 2.50 5.26
CA GLU A 67 11.31 1.17 4.88
C GLU A 67 11.07 0.21 6.04
N TYR A 68 10.49 -0.95 5.73
CA TYR A 68 10.27 -2.03 6.69
C TYR A 68 11.12 -3.23 6.28
N ALA A 69 12.05 -3.63 7.12
CA ALA A 69 13.02 -4.67 6.80
C ALA A 69 12.76 -6.01 7.51
N SER A 70 11.69 -6.12 8.30
CA SER A 70 11.43 -7.31 9.12
C SER A 70 10.90 -8.52 8.33
N GLY A 71 10.38 -8.32 7.12
CA GLY A 71 9.83 -9.40 6.29
C GLY A 71 10.88 -10.09 5.43
N ARG A 72 10.42 -11.06 4.61
CA ARG A 72 11.31 -11.79 3.69
C ARG A 72 11.87 -10.95 2.56
N VAL A 73 11.25 -9.81 2.26
CA VAL A 73 11.74 -8.80 1.34
C VAL A 73 11.53 -7.42 1.97
N PRO A 74 12.35 -6.42 1.63
CA PRO A 74 12.10 -5.05 2.08
C PRO A 74 10.79 -4.53 1.54
N VAL A 75 10.10 -3.71 2.34
CA VAL A 75 8.87 -3.03 1.92
C VAL A 75 9.12 -1.53 2.04
N PHE A 76 8.84 -0.81 0.94
CA PHE A 76 8.94 0.65 0.90
C PHE A 76 7.52 1.21 0.87
N HIS A 77 7.12 1.85 1.96
CA HIS A 77 5.76 2.33 2.16
C HIS A 77 5.72 3.84 1.94
N PHE A 78 5.03 4.26 0.87
CA PHE A 78 4.91 5.67 0.47
C PHE A 78 3.52 6.19 0.78
N ASP A 79 3.44 7.51 1.01
CA ASP A 79 2.16 8.22 1.08
C ASP A 79 2.26 9.48 0.21
N PHE A 80 1.46 9.53 -0.85
CA PHE A 80 1.45 10.65 -1.78
C PHE A 80 0.51 11.79 -1.36
N TYR A 81 -0.15 11.66 -0.21
CA TYR A 81 -1.15 12.63 0.22
C TYR A 81 -0.64 14.09 0.21
N ARG A 82 0.61 14.30 0.65
CA ARG A 82 1.20 15.63 0.76
C ARG A 82 1.90 16.11 -0.51
N LEU A 83 2.07 15.26 -1.49
CA LEU A 83 2.67 15.67 -2.76
C LEU A 83 1.66 16.48 -3.56
N GLU A 84 2.10 17.62 -4.12
CA GLU A 84 1.23 18.51 -4.87
C GLU A 84 1.30 18.28 -6.37
N SER A 85 2.43 17.78 -6.87
CA SER A 85 2.63 17.53 -8.30
C SER A 85 3.56 16.36 -8.55
N GLU A 86 3.46 15.77 -9.75
CA GLU A 86 4.39 14.71 -10.17
C GLU A 86 5.84 15.18 -10.20
N GLY A 87 6.07 16.49 -10.41
CA GLY A 87 7.41 17.05 -10.43
C GLY A 87 8.17 16.89 -9.12
N GLN A 88 7.48 16.58 -8.02
CA GLN A 88 8.11 16.33 -6.73
C GLN A 88 8.65 14.91 -6.59
N LEU A 89 8.22 13.97 -7.44
CA LEU A 89 8.62 12.56 -7.34
C LEU A 89 10.12 12.33 -7.47
N PRO A 90 10.86 12.99 -8.41
CA PRO A 90 12.30 12.81 -8.45
C PRO A 90 12.99 13.18 -7.14
N GLY A 91 12.48 14.19 -6.44
CA GLY A 91 13.07 14.64 -5.17
C GLY A 91 12.97 13.63 -4.05
N ILE A 92 12.03 12.69 -4.11
CA ILE A 92 11.91 11.62 -3.11
C ILE A 92 12.55 10.32 -3.57
N GLY A 93 13.20 10.30 -4.73
CA GLY A 93 13.91 9.13 -5.25
C GLY A 93 12.99 8.06 -5.85
N TRP A 94 11.83 8.45 -6.35
CA TRP A 94 10.81 7.52 -6.85
C TRP A 94 11.36 6.50 -7.84
N GLU A 95 12.11 6.96 -8.85
CA GLU A 95 12.67 6.05 -9.87
C GLU A 95 13.63 5.02 -9.29
N ASP A 96 14.44 5.43 -8.31
CA ASP A 96 15.38 4.50 -7.66
C ASP A 96 14.62 3.43 -6.87
N PHE A 97 13.53 3.80 -6.20
CA PHE A 97 12.72 2.84 -5.47
C PHE A 97 12.01 1.87 -6.41
N LEU A 98 11.57 2.31 -7.59
CA LEU A 98 10.96 1.41 -8.57
C LEU A 98 11.93 0.32 -9.04
N GLN A 99 13.24 0.58 -8.97
CA GLN A 99 14.26 -0.37 -9.37
C GLN A 99 14.90 -1.11 -8.20
N ALA A 100 14.53 -0.77 -6.98
CA ALA A 100 15.10 -1.41 -5.80
C ALA A 100 14.54 -2.82 -5.61
N ASP A 101 15.30 -3.66 -4.90
CA ASP A 101 14.86 -4.99 -4.51
C ASP A 101 13.92 -4.85 -3.30
N GLY A 102 12.63 -4.98 -3.55
CA GLY A 102 11.62 -4.86 -2.49
C GLY A 102 10.23 -4.68 -3.07
N VAL A 103 9.25 -4.58 -2.20
CA VAL A 103 7.86 -4.34 -2.56
C VAL A 103 7.53 -2.89 -2.25
N LEU A 104 6.88 -2.19 -3.19
CA LEU A 104 6.41 -0.83 -2.97
C LEU A 104 4.93 -0.85 -2.62
N LEU A 105 4.56 -0.25 -1.49
CA LEU A 105 3.18 0.00 -1.10
C LEU A 105 2.97 1.51 -1.13
N VAL A 106 2.04 2.00 -1.95
CA VAL A 106 1.86 3.44 -2.14
C VAL A 106 0.43 3.82 -1.80
N GLU A 107 0.22 4.60 -0.73
CA GLU A 107 -1.08 5.17 -0.38
C GLU A 107 -1.30 6.46 -1.16
N TRP A 108 -2.57 6.80 -1.45
CA TRP A 108 -2.95 7.95 -2.25
C TRP A 108 -2.32 7.91 -3.65
N ALA A 109 -2.19 6.71 -4.19
CA ALA A 109 -1.54 6.49 -5.47
C ALA A 109 -2.29 7.11 -6.65
N ASP A 110 -3.60 7.27 -6.51
CA ASP A 110 -4.46 7.87 -7.55
C ASP A 110 -4.19 9.35 -7.80
N LYS A 111 -3.38 10.00 -6.97
CA LYS A 111 -2.95 11.39 -7.25
C LYS A 111 -2.11 11.47 -8.52
N PHE A 112 -1.26 10.47 -8.78
CA PHE A 112 -0.37 10.47 -9.94
C PHE A 112 -0.35 9.09 -10.61
N PRO A 113 -1.48 8.69 -11.22
CA PRO A 113 -1.56 7.34 -11.77
C PRO A 113 -0.55 7.07 -12.88
N SER A 114 -0.12 8.10 -13.61
CA SER A 114 0.82 7.93 -14.72
C SER A 114 2.25 7.61 -14.28
N CYS A 115 2.60 7.79 -12.99
CA CYS A 115 3.95 7.50 -12.52
C CYS A 115 4.19 6.02 -12.24
N PHE A 116 3.14 5.19 -12.27
CA PHE A 116 3.24 3.77 -11.95
C PHE A 116 3.58 2.94 -13.18
N PRO A 117 4.51 1.97 -13.03
CA PRO A 117 4.85 1.08 -14.14
C PRO A 117 3.75 0.07 -14.43
N SER A 118 3.87 -0.63 -15.54
CA SER A 118 3.04 -1.79 -15.83
C SER A 118 3.91 -3.04 -15.70
N PRO A 119 3.50 -4.04 -14.93
CA PRO A 119 2.25 -4.10 -14.18
C PRO A 119 2.35 -3.44 -12.81
N THR A 120 1.27 -2.85 -12.36
CA THR A 120 1.08 -2.39 -10.98
C THR A 120 -0.24 -2.97 -10.48
N ARG A 121 -0.27 -3.44 -9.25
CA ARG A 121 -1.51 -3.97 -8.66
C ARG A 121 -2.23 -2.83 -7.97
N TRP A 122 -3.45 -2.55 -8.42
CA TRP A 122 -4.26 -1.47 -7.89
C TRP A 122 -5.34 -2.02 -6.96
N VAL A 123 -5.44 -1.44 -5.77
CA VAL A 123 -6.49 -1.77 -4.81
C VAL A 123 -7.16 -0.46 -4.38
N ARG A 124 -8.48 -0.39 -4.58
CA ARG A 124 -9.27 0.77 -4.20
C ARG A 124 -10.03 0.48 -2.92
N PHE A 125 -10.02 1.43 -2.00
CA PHE A 125 -10.69 1.32 -0.70
C PHE A 125 -11.84 2.30 -0.64
N ARG A 126 -12.98 1.85 -0.08
CA ARG A 126 -14.13 2.70 0.15
C ARG A 126 -14.69 2.43 1.54
N CYS A 127 -15.18 3.48 2.21
CA CYS A 127 -15.90 3.36 3.47
C CYS A 127 -17.35 2.97 3.21
N GLY A 128 -17.86 2.00 3.98
CA GLY A 128 -19.28 1.69 4.06
C GLY A 128 -19.86 2.25 5.35
N GLU A 129 -20.95 1.69 5.81
CA GLU A 129 -21.56 2.09 7.08
C GLU A 129 -20.73 1.60 8.26
N GLY A 130 -20.54 2.46 9.26
CA GLY A 130 -19.80 2.12 10.47
C GLY A 130 -18.38 1.65 10.15
N SER A 131 -18.04 0.45 10.60
CA SER A 131 -16.72 -0.14 10.39
C SER A 131 -16.59 -0.92 9.09
N VAL A 132 -17.64 -0.96 8.25
CA VAL A 132 -17.57 -1.68 6.98
C VAL A 132 -16.65 -0.95 6.01
N ARG A 133 -15.80 -1.73 5.33
CA ARG A 133 -14.88 -1.24 4.31
C ARG A 133 -14.93 -2.14 3.09
N TRP A 134 -14.78 -1.53 1.92
CA TRP A 134 -14.79 -2.24 0.65
C TRP A 134 -13.42 -2.12 0.02
N MET A 135 -12.88 -3.25 -0.46
CA MET A 135 -11.62 -3.29 -1.19
C MET A 135 -11.89 -3.91 -2.55
N GLU A 136 -11.53 -3.21 -3.62
CA GLU A 136 -11.76 -3.64 -4.99
C GLU A 136 -10.47 -3.55 -5.81
N GLY A 137 -10.23 -4.51 -6.68
CA GLY A 137 -9.14 -4.44 -7.63
C GLY A 137 -8.38 -5.75 -7.78
N ASP A 138 -7.06 -5.62 -7.87
CA ASP A 138 -6.14 -6.73 -8.14
C ASP A 138 -5.79 -7.49 -6.86
N LEU A 139 -6.79 -8.00 -6.21
CA LEU A 139 -6.67 -8.69 -4.91
C LEU A 139 -6.29 -10.16 -5.04
#